data_47a2501a31f9d0d2d05d8a46fedd8c52
#
_entry.id   47a2501a31f9d0d2d05d8a46fedd8c52
#
_cell.length_a   1.000
_cell.length_b   1.000
_cell.length_c   1.000
_cell.angle_alpha   90.00
_cell.angle_beta   90.00
_cell.angle_gamma   90.00
#
_symmetry.space_group_name_H-M   'P 1'
#
loop_
_entity.id
_entity.type
_entity.pdbx_description
1 polymer ?
#
loop_
_entity_poly.entity_id
_entity_poly.type
_entity_poly.pdbx_seq_one_letter_code
_entity_poly.pdbx_strand_id
1 'polypeptide(L)'
;MTMKPFNLDIIGQRPHLNIYTQLSFCYSLADNPNADATRQSAADTLAQGLKALARHIPWIAGQIIHEPSTEPRNSGVYKITSWRDAPPLLVRDLRVGENPSAPTMQELRKRNFPMELLDERLIAPYVTIPGATAGANRDEPTAVFAVQLNLIEGGILVTFVGQHQVMDLVGQLQVMKMLDRVCRGEEIPEAEVALANREREGVIPDLLGDEEEEEQLREHSEKQTVKIPPAAADTDAAQHDKEKVKPVVSPAVWASFSFSGQSLAALKAAALETATSKNISTDDTLTAFIFQSITRARSSRLIQNQNPSPTTSCTLGRAVDARRYLNIPATYPGLLNNMVYHSHSLQETVSMPLGVLASELRREVDPTTSRIGLYTRALAARLRQAPNKGSISPAATFNPSRDIMISSWAGTGGDCYGMDFGMGLGVPVAVRRPVFVPIEGLGYLLPKHPNGEIGLVICLREEDMEVLKGDEEWRKWTG
;
A
#
# COMPACT_ATOMS: atom_id res chain seq x y z
N MET A 1 -13.12 25.07 -17.07
CA MET A 1 -13.54 25.67 -15.79
C MET A 1 -12.44 25.43 -14.77
N THR A 2 -11.93 26.47 -14.12
CA THR A 2 -10.96 26.30 -13.03
C THR A 2 -11.69 25.71 -11.82
N MET A 3 -11.29 24.51 -11.40
CA MET A 3 -11.78 23.87 -10.18
C MET A 3 -11.36 24.72 -8.97
N LYS A 4 -12.25 24.91 -7.98
CA LYS A 4 -11.84 25.47 -6.68
C LYS A 4 -10.83 24.52 -6.03
N PRO A 5 -9.83 25.03 -5.27
CA PRO A 5 -8.94 24.20 -4.51
C PRO A 5 -9.72 23.21 -3.64
N PHE A 6 -9.32 21.94 -3.64
CA PHE A 6 -10.00 20.86 -2.98
C PHE A 6 -9.13 20.34 -1.82
N ASN A 7 -9.64 20.42 -0.59
CA ASN A 7 -8.87 19.95 0.57
C ASN A 7 -8.72 18.44 0.57
N LEU A 8 -7.61 17.94 1.10
CA LEU A 8 -7.42 16.52 1.36
C LEU A 8 -8.17 16.09 2.62
N ASP A 9 -8.44 14.79 2.75
CA ASP A 9 -8.82 14.21 4.04
C ASP A 9 -7.75 14.54 5.09
N ILE A 10 -8.16 14.72 6.34
CA ILE A 10 -7.22 15.10 7.41
C ILE A 10 -6.08 14.10 7.57
N ILE A 11 -6.32 12.81 7.32
CA ILE A 11 -5.29 11.77 7.33
C ILE A 11 -4.26 12.00 6.24
N GLY A 12 -4.69 12.49 5.07
CA GLY A 12 -3.83 12.80 3.92
C GLY A 12 -2.94 14.03 4.10
N GLN A 13 -3.19 14.84 5.12
CA GLN A 13 -2.36 16.01 5.43
C GLN A 13 -0.97 15.67 5.98
N ARG A 14 -0.64 14.39 6.15
CA ARG A 14 0.66 13.93 6.66
C ARG A 14 1.73 13.92 5.55
N PRO A 15 2.87 14.62 5.70
CA PRO A 15 3.89 14.75 4.64
C PRO A 15 4.47 13.41 4.16
N HIS A 16 4.63 12.42 5.05
CA HIS A 16 5.19 11.11 4.69
C HIS A 16 4.27 10.24 3.83
N LEU A 17 3.02 10.65 3.62
CA LEU A 17 2.11 10.02 2.67
C LEU A 17 2.22 10.61 1.25
N ASN A 18 3.15 11.54 1.01
CA ASN A 18 3.46 12.01 -0.34
C ASN A 18 4.22 10.92 -1.12
N ILE A 19 3.52 9.84 -1.39
CA ILE A 19 3.99 8.68 -2.14
C ILE A 19 2.90 8.23 -3.12
N TYR A 20 3.24 7.36 -4.06
CA TYR A 20 2.29 6.78 -5.00
C TYR A 20 1.98 5.31 -4.71
N THR A 21 0.69 4.97 -4.68
CA THR A 21 0.22 3.59 -4.75
C THR A 21 0.11 3.18 -6.21
N GLN A 22 0.69 2.03 -6.56
CA GLN A 22 0.77 1.55 -7.94
C GLN A 22 0.15 0.16 -8.08
N LEU A 23 -0.62 -0.03 -9.14
CA LEU A 23 -1.19 -1.31 -9.57
C LEU A 23 -0.95 -1.48 -11.06
N SER A 24 -0.28 -2.57 -11.45
CA SER A 24 -0.07 -2.98 -12.84
C SER A 24 -0.99 -4.13 -13.20
N PHE A 25 -1.83 -3.91 -14.20
CA PHE A 25 -2.73 -4.88 -14.80
C PHE A 25 -2.07 -5.45 -16.05
N CYS A 26 -1.91 -6.77 -16.08
CA CYS A 26 -1.26 -7.48 -17.18
C CYS A 26 -2.33 -8.09 -18.10
N TYR A 27 -2.37 -7.68 -19.36
CA TYR A 27 -3.30 -8.18 -20.36
C TYR A 27 -2.54 -8.94 -21.45
N SER A 28 -2.99 -10.15 -21.75
CA SER A 28 -2.43 -10.90 -22.89
C SER A 28 -2.98 -10.37 -24.19
N LEU A 29 -2.11 -10.29 -25.19
CA LEU A 29 -2.48 -9.96 -26.54
C LEU A 29 -1.81 -10.97 -27.47
N ALA A 30 -2.63 -11.75 -28.20
CA ALA A 30 -2.11 -12.67 -29.20
C ALA A 30 -1.44 -11.89 -30.34
N ASP A 31 -0.32 -12.39 -30.80
CA ASP A 31 0.36 -11.84 -31.97
C ASP A 31 -0.41 -12.26 -33.23
N ASN A 32 -1.06 -11.28 -33.87
CA ASN A 32 -1.86 -11.45 -35.06
C ASN A 32 -1.85 -10.15 -35.88
N PRO A 33 -2.30 -10.13 -37.14
CA PRO A 33 -2.28 -8.94 -37.99
C PRO A 33 -3.04 -7.73 -37.41
N ASN A 34 -3.96 -7.93 -36.47
CA ASN A 34 -4.75 -6.87 -35.84
C ASN A 34 -4.17 -6.39 -34.49
N ALA A 35 -3.05 -6.98 -34.03
CA ALA A 35 -2.51 -6.69 -32.72
C ALA A 35 -2.17 -5.20 -32.53
N ASP A 36 -1.60 -4.53 -33.53
CA ASP A 36 -1.29 -3.10 -33.45
C ASP A 36 -2.53 -2.23 -33.45
N ALA A 37 -3.57 -2.60 -34.21
CA ALA A 37 -4.87 -1.92 -34.15
C ALA A 37 -5.52 -2.07 -32.76
N THR A 38 -5.40 -3.25 -32.13
CA THR A 38 -5.89 -3.47 -30.77
C THR A 38 -5.12 -2.63 -29.75
N ARG A 39 -3.78 -2.52 -29.87
CA ARG A 39 -2.94 -1.67 -29.02
C ARG A 39 -3.33 -0.20 -29.11
N GLN A 40 -3.54 0.30 -30.34
CA GLN A 40 -3.99 1.68 -30.56
C GLN A 40 -5.38 1.90 -29.99
N SER A 41 -6.33 0.99 -30.24
CA SER A 41 -7.68 1.06 -29.70
C SER A 41 -7.69 1.09 -28.17
N ALA A 42 -6.85 0.29 -27.50
CA ALA A 42 -6.74 0.29 -26.05
C ALA A 42 -6.25 1.65 -25.52
N ALA A 43 -5.25 2.25 -26.16
CA ALA A 43 -4.75 3.57 -25.79
C ALA A 43 -5.82 4.67 -25.98
N ASP A 44 -6.55 4.63 -27.11
CA ASP A 44 -7.61 5.59 -27.42
C ASP A 44 -8.78 5.47 -26.44
N THR A 45 -9.16 4.24 -26.09
CA THR A 45 -10.23 3.96 -25.10
C THR A 45 -9.86 4.52 -23.74
N LEU A 46 -8.66 4.27 -23.24
CA LEU A 46 -8.19 4.82 -21.96
C LEU A 46 -8.12 6.36 -22.01
N ALA A 47 -7.63 6.95 -23.11
CA ALA A 47 -7.53 8.40 -23.25
C ALA A 47 -8.92 9.07 -23.22
N GLN A 48 -9.92 8.48 -23.88
CA GLN A 48 -11.30 8.95 -23.86
C GLN A 48 -11.95 8.75 -22.50
N GLY A 49 -11.73 7.58 -21.87
CA GLY A 49 -12.22 7.26 -20.54
C GLY A 49 -11.70 8.22 -19.48
N LEU A 50 -10.40 8.53 -19.49
CA LEU A 50 -9.78 9.50 -18.55
C LEU A 50 -10.38 10.92 -18.72
N LYS A 51 -10.64 11.35 -19.94
CA LYS A 51 -11.33 12.62 -20.21
C LYS A 51 -12.78 12.59 -19.72
N ALA A 52 -13.48 11.49 -19.93
CA ALA A 52 -14.86 11.33 -19.44
C ALA A 52 -14.89 11.32 -17.91
N LEU A 53 -14.00 10.56 -17.26
CA LEU A 53 -13.88 10.52 -15.80
C LEU A 53 -13.64 11.91 -15.20
N ALA A 54 -12.73 12.69 -15.77
CA ALA A 54 -12.42 14.04 -15.30
C ALA A 54 -13.61 15.03 -15.42
N ARG A 55 -14.59 14.78 -16.28
CA ARG A 55 -15.84 15.58 -16.33
C ARG A 55 -16.73 15.29 -15.12
N HIS A 56 -16.74 14.06 -14.62
CA HIS A 56 -17.53 13.65 -13.47
C HIS A 56 -16.83 13.98 -12.13
N ILE A 57 -15.52 13.76 -12.05
CA ILE A 57 -14.70 13.99 -10.84
C ILE A 57 -13.46 14.83 -11.19
N PRO A 58 -13.60 16.16 -11.36
CA PRO A 58 -12.54 17.04 -11.90
C PRO A 58 -11.22 17.02 -11.11
N TRP A 59 -11.26 16.77 -9.81
CA TRP A 59 -10.08 16.73 -8.95
C TRP A 59 -9.09 15.62 -9.34
N ILE A 60 -9.54 14.59 -10.07
CA ILE A 60 -8.68 13.48 -10.50
C ILE A 60 -7.61 13.93 -11.51
N ALA A 61 -7.89 14.98 -12.27
CA ALA A 61 -6.95 15.60 -13.22
C ALA A 61 -6.11 16.72 -12.60
N GLY A 62 -6.23 16.91 -11.28
CA GLY A 62 -5.51 17.92 -10.53
C GLY A 62 -4.09 17.52 -10.15
N GLN A 63 -3.43 18.45 -9.48
CA GLN A 63 -2.13 18.24 -8.82
C GLN A 63 -2.23 18.59 -7.34
N ILE A 64 -1.36 18.00 -6.54
CA ILE A 64 -1.21 18.37 -5.15
C ILE A 64 -0.20 19.51 -5.03
N ILE A 65 -0.58 20.53 -4.29
CA ILE A 65 0.30 21.59 -3.88
C ILE A 65 0.45 21.60 -2.36
N HIS A 66 1.59 22.01 -1.89
CA HIS A 66 1.86 22.28 -0.48
C HIS A 66 1.88 23.79 -0.25
N GLU A 67 0.99 24.29 0.60
CA GLU A 67 0.99 25.66 1.09
C GLU A 67 1.74 25.67 2.44
N PRO A 68 2.98 26.19 2.48
CA PRO A 68 3.74 26.22 3.72
C PRO A 68 3.11 27.20 4.71
N SER A 69 3.24 26.92 5.99
CA SER A 69 2.86 27.86 7.05
C SER A 69 4.00 28.81 7.36
N THR A 70 3.65 30.05 7.73
CA THR A 70 4.61 31.01 8.28
C THR A 70 4.88 30.79 9.78
N GLU A 71 4.07 29.98 10.44
CA GLU A 71 4.24 29.65 11.86
C GLU A 71 5.35 28.62 12.06
N PRO A 72 6.24 28.82 13.04
CA PRO A 72 7.29 27.85 13.34
C PRO A 72 6.73 26.48 13.68
N ARG A 73 7.35 25.42 13.13
CA ARG A 73 6.98 24.00 13.35
C ARG A 73 5.59 23.61 12.82
N ASN A 74 4.94 24.45 12.03
CA ASN A 74 3.68 24.12 11.37
C ASN A 74 3.98 23.50 9.99
N SER A 75 3.41 22.31 9.73
CA SER A 75 3.64 21.57 8.48
C SER A 75 2.93 22.15 7.24
N GLY A 76 2.14 23.21 7.39
CA GLY A 76 1.33 23.74 6.29
C GLY A 76 0.16 22.82 5.91
N VAL A 77 -0.39 23.05 4.72
CA VAL A 77 -1.60 22.37 4.22
C VAL A 77 -1.38 21.85 2.80
N TYR A 78 -1.80 20.63 2.55
CA TYR A 78 -1.85 20.05 1.21
C TYR A 78 -3.24 20.18 0.60
N LYS A 79 -3.30 20.60 -0.67
CA LYS A 79 -4.55 20.80 -1.43
C LYS A 79 -4.41 20.25 -2.84
N ILE A 80 -5.54 19.87 -3.42
CA ILE A 80 -5.63 19.59 -4.86
C ILE A 80 -6.00 20.87 -5.58
N THR A 81 -5.27 21.22 -6.63
CA THR A 81 -5.57 22.36 -7.52
C THR A 81 -5.71 21.88 -8.95
N SER A 82 -6.35 22.73 -9.78
CA SER A 82 -6.46 22.46 -11.22
C SER A 82 -5.07 22.33 -11.85
N TRP A 83 -4.93 21.35 -12.73
CA TRP A 83 -3.67 21.14 -13.46
C TRP A 83 -3.92 20.84 -14.94
N ARG A 84 -4.69 19.80 -15.25
CA ARG A 84 -4.97 19.36 -16.63
C ARG A 84 -6.45 19.12 -16.83
N ASP A 85 -6.87 18.91 -18.10
CA ASP A 85 -8.25 18.57 -18.44
C ASP A 85 -8.56 17.07 -18.23
N ALA A 86 -7.50 16.22 -18.12
CA ALA A 86 -7.59 14.80 -17.83
C ALA A 86 -6.32 14.32 -17.12
N PRO A 87 -6.39 13.23 -16.34
CA PRO A 87 -5.21 12.57 -15.80
C PRO A 87 -4.22 12.21 -16.91
N PRO A 88 -2.89 12.33 -16.67
CA PRO A 88 -1.90 11.93 -17.65
C PRO A 88 -2.04 10.47 -18.06
N LEU A 89 -2.01 10.21 -19.38
CA LEU A 89 -1.82 8.89 -19.97
C LEU A 89 -0.50 8.90 -20.75
N LEU A 90 0.44 8.07 -20.32
CA LEU A 90 1.68 7.80 -21.05
C LEU A 90 1.52 6.48 -21.81
N VAL A 91 1.91 6.47 -23.07
CA VAL A 91 1.99 5.25 -23.87
C VAL A 91 3.45 5.00 -24.22
N ARG A 92 3.97 3.84 -23.82
CA ARG A 92 5.34 3.43 -24.11
C ARG A 92 5.36 2.13 -24.90
N ASP A 93 6.06 2.13 -26.03
CA ASP A 93 6.35 0.90 -26.76
C ASP A 93 7.70 0.35 -26.25
N LEU A 94 7.63 -0.72 -25.45
CA LEU A 94 8.81 -1.40 -24.89
C LEU A 94 9.27 -2.60 -25.73
N ARG A 95 8.63 -2.84 -26.88
CA ARG A 95 9.00 -3.88 -27.84
C ARG A 95 10.17 -3.45 -28.74
N VAL A 96 10.35 -2.15 -28.90
CA VAL A 96 11.34 -1.54 -29.80
C VAL A 96 12.30 -0.65 -29.03
N GLY A 97 13.55 -0.56 -29.47
CA GLY A 97 14.58 0.31 -28.90
C GLY A 97 15.60 -0.41 -28.02
N GLU A 98 16.43 0.38 -27.33
CA GLU A 98 17.56 -0.09 -26.50
C GLU A 98 17.12 -0.51 -25.07
N ASN A 99 15.88 -0.95 -24.86
CA ASN A 99 15.41 -1.41 -23.56
C ASN A 99 15.41 -2.96 -23.47
N PRO A 100 16.58 -3.60 -23.29
CA PRO A 100 16.69 -5.06 -23.20
C PRO A 100 16.07 -5.62 -21.90
N SER A 101 15.56 -4.77 -21.03
CA SER A 101 15.04 -5.15 -19.69
C SER A 101 13.51 -5.23 -19.59
N ALA A 102 12.76 -4.92 -20.65
CA ALA A 102 11.31 -5.08 -20.62
C ALA A 102 10.95 -6.57 -20.73
N PRO A 103 10.18 -7.12 -19.77
CA PRO A 103 9.80 -8.52 -19.82
C PRO A 103 8.78 -8.77 -20.95
N THR A 104 8.85 -9.93 -21.60
CA THR A 104 7.79 -10.42 -22.47
C THR A 104 6.64 -11.00 -21.63
N MET A 105 5.44 -11.06 -22.19
CA MET A 105 4.31 -11.71 -21.52
C MET A 105 4.58 -13.19 -21.23
N GLN A 106 5.33 -13.85 -22.09
CA GLN A 106 5.72 -15.25 -21.92
C GLN A 106 6.65 -15.43 -20.70
N GLU A 107 7.64 -14.56 -20.54
CA GLU A 107 8.55 -14.58 -19.37
C GLU A 107 7.80 -14.30 -18.08
N LEU A 108 6.91 -13.29 -18.08
CA LEU A 108 6.05 -12.99 -16.93
C LEU A 108 5.22 -14.20 -16.52
N ARG A 109 4.56 -14.86 -17.49
CA ARG A 109 3.75 -16.07 -17.23
C ARG A 109 4.58 -17.23 -16.69
N LYS A 110 5.75 -17.50 -17.31
CA LYS A 110 6.65 -18.59 -16.90
C LYS A 110 7.09 -18.47 -15.45
N ARG A 111 7.22 -17.24 -14.94
CA ARG A 111 7.70 -16.95 -13.58
C ARG A 111 6.58 -16.49 -12.65
N ASN A 112 5.31 -16.67 -13.02
CA ASN A 112 4.13 -16.25 -12.25
C ASN A 112 4.10 -14.74 -11.92
N PHE A 113 4.50 -13.90 -12.88
CA PHE A 113 4.45 -12.43 -12.76
C PHE A 113 5.13 -11.89 -11.50
N PRO A 114 6.41 -12.17 -11.25
CA PRO A 114 7.08 -11.74 -10.05
C PRO A 114 7.32 -10.23 -10.09
N MET A 115 7.27 -9.60 -8.92
CA MET A 115 7.46 -8.15 -8.76
C MET A 115 8.78 -7.66 -9.37
N GLU A 116 9.83 -8.46 -9.27
CA GLU A 116 11.19 -8.14 -9.69
C GLU A 116 11.35 -7.90 -11.19
N LEU A 117 10.41 -8.41 -11.99
CA LEU A 117 10.37 -8.16 -13.44
C LEU A 117 9.58 -6.90 -13.83
N LEU A 118 8.94 -6.25 -12.88
CA LEU A 118 8.05 -5.11 -13.08
C LEU A 118 8.65 -3.83 -12.48
N ASP A 119 9.73 -3.30 -13.08
CA ASP A 119 10.42 -2.09 -12.59
C ASP A 119 9.54 -0.85 -12.78
N GLU A 120 9.18 -0.17 -11.66
CA GLU A 120 8.36 1.04 -11.70
C GLU A 120 8.94 2.15 -12.58
N ARG A 121 10.27 2.26 -12.68
CA ARG A 121 10.94 3.27 -13.52
C ARG A 121 10.68 3.07 -15.01
N LEU A 122 10.38 1.84 -15.39
CA LEU A 122 10.09 1.47 -16.77
C LEU A 122 8.59 1.52 -17.06
N ILE A 123 7.76 0.95 -16.17
CA ILE A 123 6.36 0.66 -16.45
C ILE A 123 5.35 1.58 -15.76
N ALA A 124 5.80 2.51 -14.92
CA ALA A 124 4.92 3.47 -14.24
C ALA A 124 5.24 4.92 -14.63
N PRO A 125 4.22 5.82 -14.63
CA PRO A 125 4.42 7.23 -14.97
C PRO A 125 5.14 8.01 -13.86
N TYR A 126 5.08 7.53 -12.62
CA TYR A 126 5.73 8.09 -11.43
C TYR A 126 6.26 6.96 -10.55
N VAL A 127 7.38 7.22 -9.87
CA VAL A 127 7.96 6.27 -8.90
C VAL A 127 7.19 6.32 -7.57
N THR A 128 7.18 5.22 -6.82
CA THR A 128 6.47 5.11 -5.54
C THR A 128 6.86 6.21 -4.55
N ILE A 129 8.16 6.49 -4.41
CA ILE A 129 8.68 7.50 -3.49
C ILE A 129 9.32 8.62 -4.31
N PRO A 130 8.63 9.76 -4.52
CA PRO A 130 9.21 10.90 -5.21
C PRO A 130 10.49 11.38 -4.52
N GLY A 131 11.54 11.60 -5.31
CA GLY A 131 12.83 12.08 -4.80
C GLY A 131 13.73 11.01 -4.17
N ALA A 132 13.33 9.73 -4.13
CA ALA A 132 14.19 8.64 -3.65
C ALA A 132 15.32 8.28 -4.64
N THR A 133 15.19 8.65 -5.91
CA THR A 133 16.21 8.46 -6.94
C THR A 133 17.05 9.71 -7.12
N ALA A 134 18.36 9.54 -7.22
CA ALA A 134 19.27 10.64 -7.53
C ALA A 134 18.89 11.28 -8.87
N GLY A 135 18.70 12.61 -8.89
CA GLY A 135 18.30 13.34 -10.10
C GLY A 135 16.78 13.50 -10.30
N ALA A 136 15.94 12.99 -9.39
CA ALA A 136 14.51 13.27 -9.43
C ALA A 136 14.27 14.78 -9.27
N ASN A 137 13.55 15.36 -10.23
CA ASN A 137 13.20 16.78 -10.18
C ASN A 137 12.11 16.97 -9.09
N ARG A 138 12.45 17.70 -8.02
CA ARG A 138 11.50 18.01 -6.93
C ARG A 138 10.41 19.00 -7.34
N ASP A 139 10.58 19.64 -8.49
CA ASP A 139 9.65 20.65 -9.01
C ASP A 139 8.61 20.05 -9.98
N GLU A 140 8.64 18.71 -10.20
CA GLU A 140 7.61 18.07 -11.01
C GLU A 140 6.25 18.11 -10.31
N PRO A 141 5.18 18.46 -11.07
CA PRO A 141 3.84 18.45 -10.52
C PRO A 141 3.44 17.09 -9.96
N THR A 142 2.94 17.05 -8.73
CA THR A 142 2.46 15.84 -8.08
C THR A 142 1.04 15.54 -8.57
N ALA A 143 0.90 14.76 -9.64
CA ALA A 143 -0.40 14.36 -10.17
C ALA A 143 -1.22 13.59 -9.14
N VAL A 144 -2.53 13.85 -9.09
CA VAL A 144 -3.45 13.07 -8.24
C VAL A 144 -3.57 11.63 -8.73
N PHE A 145 -3.67 11.45 -10.04
CA PHE A 145 -3.80 10.14 -10.67
C PHE A 145 -3.14 10.17 -12.04
N ALA A 146 -2.53 9.07 -12.44
CA ALA A 146 -1.93 8.92 -13.76
C ALA A 146 -1.95 7.46 -14.21
N VAL A 147 -1.87 7.24 -15.51
CA VAL A 147 -1.87 5.91 -16.12
C VAL A 147 -0.71 5.80 -17.11
N GLN A 148 -0.05 4.66 -17.12
CA GLN A 148 0.90 4.32 -18.17
C GLN A 148 0.52 2.99 -18.83
N LEU A 149 0.39 3.01 -20.15
CA LEU A 149 0.15 1.85 -20.99
C LEU A 149 1.47 1.45 -21.64
N ASN A 150 1.93 0.24 -21.34
CA ASN A 150 3.20 -0.28 -21.82
C ASN A 150 2.92 -1.43 -22.80
N LEU A 151 3.36 -1.25 -24.03
CA LEU A 151 3.29 -2.29 -25.06
C LEU A 151 4.51 -3.21 -24.89
N ILE A 152 4.27 -4.46 -24.56
CA ILE A 152 5.30 -5.50 -24.45
C ILE A 152 5.04 -6.61 -25.47
N GLU A 153 6.05 -7.44 -25.73
CA GLU A 153 5.85 -8.61 -26.58
C GLU A 153 4.83 -9.56 -25.94
N GLY A 154 3.79 -9.93 -26.71
CA GLY A 154 2.71 -10.82 -26.29
C GLY A 154 1.69 -10.21 -25.33
N GLY A 155 1.72 -8.88 -25.07
CA GLY A 155 0.76 -8.26 -24.16
C GLY A 155 0.86 -6.75 -23.96
N ILE A 156 0.08 -6.29 -23.00
CA ILE A 156 0.03 -4.89 -22.54
C ILE A 156 0.06 -4.87 -21.01
N LEU A 157 0.90 -3.99 -20.44
CA LEU A 157 0.87 -3.68 -19.01
C LEU A 157 0.24 -2.29 -18.83
N VAL A 158 -0.85 -2.18 -18.08
CA VAL A 158 -1.46 -0.90 -17.73
C VAL A 158 -1.20 -0.63 -16.25
N THR A 159 -0.37 0.38 -15.97
CA THR A 159 -0.03 0.77 -14.60
C THR A 159 -0.82 2.00 -14.19
N PHE A 160 -1.66 1.85 -13.18
CA PHE A 160 -2.42 2.91 -12.54
C PHE A 160 -1.67 3.40 -11.31
N VAL A 161 -1.57 4.71 -11.18
CA VAL A 161 -0.81 5.36 -10.11
C VAL A 161 -1.71 6.38 -9.43
N GLY A 162 -1.96 6.19 -8.14
CA GLY A 162 -2.75 7.09 -7.30
C GLY A 162 -1.90 7.71 -6.20
N GLN A 163 -2.05 9.03 -5.99
CA GLN A 163 -1.32 9.73 -4.95
C GLN A 163 -1.91 9.40 -3.57
N HIS A 164 -1.07 8.86 -2.68
CA HIS A 164 -1.53 8.23 -1.44
C HIS A 164 -2.07 9.23 -0.41
N GLN A 165 -1.68 10.50 -0.46
CA GLN A 165 -2.31 11.55 0.37
C GLN A 165 -3.78 11.78 0.01
N VAL A 166 -4.17 11.49 -1.25
CA VAL A 166 -5.53 11.73 -1.75
C VAL A 166 -6.43 10.52 -1.56
N MET A 167 -5.90 9.32 -1.76
CA MET A 167 -6.66 8.08 -1.75
C MET A 167 -5.82 6.90 -1.23
N ASP A 168 -6.43 6.04 -0.43
CA ASP A 168 -5.89 4.72 -0.17
C ASP A 168 -6.17 3.76 -1.34
N LEU A 169 -5.76 2.49 -1.21
CA LEU A 169 -6.01 1.51 -2.27
C LEU A 169 -7.50 1.34 -2.58
N VAL A 170 -8.37 1.31 -1.57
CA VAL A 170 -9.83 1.17 -1.77
C VAL A 170 -10.37 2.37 -2.53
N GLY A 171 -9.93 3.57 -2.16
CA GLY A 171 -10.27 4.80 -2.88
C GLY A 171 -9.76 4.81 -4.32
N GLN A 172 -8.52 4.36 -4.56
CA GLN A 172 -7.96 4.24 -5.90
C GLN A 172 -8.75 3.23 -6.76
N LEU A 173 -9.11 2.09 -6.20
CA LEU A 173 -9.93 1.09 -6.90
C LEU A 173 -11.31 1.63 -7.22
N GLN A 174 -11.90 2.45 -6.35
CA GLN A 174 -13.18 3.09 -6.66
C GLN A 174 -13.06 4.04 -7.86
N VAL A 175 -11.99 4.84 -7.92
CA VAL A 175 -11.68 5.68 -9.10
C VAL A 175 -11.48 4.82 -10.35
N MET A 176 -10.77 3.69 -10.23
CA MET A 176 -10.55 2.77 -11.35
C MET A 176 -11.84 2.10 -11.83
N LYS A 177 -12.76 1.74 -10.91
CA LYS A 177 -14.09 1.22 -11.28
C LYS A 177 -14.94 2.26 -12.02
N MET A 178 -14.87 3.53 -11.62
CA MET A 178 -15.50 4.61 -12.36
C MET A 178 -14.89 4.77 -13.76
N LEU A 179 -13.56 4.69 -13.86
CA LEU A 179 -12.88 4.71 -15.17
C LEU A 179 -13.28 3.54 -16.04
N ASP A 180 -13.32 2.33 -15.50
CA ASP A 180 -13.74 1.13 -16.20
C ASP A 180 -15.14 1.27 -16.81
N ARG A 181 -16.11 1.81 -16.03
CA ARG A 181 -17.48 2.10 -16.52
C ARG A 181 -17.47 3.07 -17.69
N VAL A 182 -16.83 4.23 -17.55
CA VAL A 182 -16.84 5.24 -18.64
C VAL A 182 -16.07 4.77 -19.88
N CYS A 183 -15.04 3.93 -19.72
CA CYS A 183 -14.34 3.30 -20.84
C CYS A 183 -15.26 2.34 -21.62
N ARG A 184 -16.21 1.68 -20.95
CA ARG A 184 -17.23 0.83 -21.57
C ARG A 184 -18.46 1.60 -22.08
N GLY A 185 -18.46 2.92 -21.92
CA GLY A 185 -19.61 3.76 -22.29
C GLY A 185 -20.78 3.67 -21.31
N GLU A 186 -20.54 3.19 -20.09
CA GLU A 186 -21.53 3.10 -19.02
C GLU A 186 -21.55 4.38 -18.17
N GLU A 187 -22.70 4.70 -17.59
CA GLU A 187 -22.82 5.84 -16.68
C GLU A 187 -22.27 5.52 -15.29
N ILE A 188 -21.67 6.52 -14.63
CA ILE A 188 -21.34 6.44 -13.22
C ILE A 188 -22.60 6.81 -12.43
N PRO A 189 -23.01 6.01 -11.40
CA PRO A 189 -24.15 6.37 -10.57
C PRO A 189 -23.99 7.76 -9.95
N GLU A 190 -25.04 8.58 -10.03
CA GLU A 190 -25.01 9.96 -9.53
C GLU A 190 -24.60 10.04 -8.06
N ALA A 191 -25.04 9.09 -7.23
CA ALA A 191 -24.66 9.01 -5.82
C ALA A 191 -23.14 8.78 -5.62
N GLU A 192 -22.50 8.02 -6.51
CA GLU A 192 -21.04 7.81 -6.46
C GLU A 192 -20.30 9.08 -6.89
N VAL A 193 -20.78 9.77 -7.92
CA VAL A 193 -20.22 11.06 -8.36
C VAL A 193 -20.35 12.12 -7.26
N ALA A 194 -21.54 12.22 -6.64
CA ALA A 194 -21.77 13.14 -5.55
C ALA A 194 -20.85 12.85 -4.33
N LEU A 195 -20.70 11.56 -3.98
CA LEU A 195 -19.82 11.13 -2.91
C LEU A 195 -18.35 11.43 -3.21
N ALA A 196 -17.90 11.23 -4.45
CA ALA A 196 -16.53 11.50 -4.87
C ALA A 196 -16.18 13.01 -4.84
N ASN A 197 -17.15 13.87 -5.12
CA ASN A 197 -16.96 15.32 -5.15
C ASN A 197 -17.34 16.03 -3.84
N ARG A 198 -17.74 15.29 -2.79
CA ARG A 198 -18.05 15.91 -1.50
C ARG A 198 -16.81 16.55 -0.88
N GLU A 199 -16.99 17.60 -0.10
CA GLU A 199 -15.93 18.17 0.70
C GLU A 199 -15.39 17.13 1.70
N ARG A 200 -14.08 17.04 1.82
CA ARG A 200 -13.40 16.01 2.61
C ARG A 200 -13.24 16.41 4.08
N GLU A 201 -13.37 17.70 4.37
CA GLU A 201 -13.41 18.19 5.73
C GLU A 201 -14.64 17.62 6.47
N GLY A 202 -14.45 17.05 7.65
CA GLY A 202 -15.53 16.46 8.43
C GLY A 202 -16.02 15.09 7.94
N VAL A 203 -15.40 14.45 6.94
CA VAL A 203 -15.73 13.06 6.54
C VAL A 203 -15.54 12.09 7.70
N ILE A 204 -14.43 12.25 8.44
CA ILE A 204 -14.20 11.49 9.68
C ILE A 204 -14.92 12.23 10.82
N PRO A 205 -15.92 11.59 11.46
CA PRO A 205 -16.63 12.20 12.59
C PRO A 205 -15.70 12.57 13.74
N ASP A 206 -16.13 13.55 14.53
CA ASP A 206 -15.38 13.95 15.72
C ASP A 206 -15.31 12.84 16.76
N LEU A 207 -14.27 12.87 17.58
CA LEU A 207 -14.13 12.00 18.72
C LEU A 207 -15.11 12.48 19.81
N LEU A 208 -16.04 11.59 20.16
CA LEU A 208 -16.93 11.79 21.31
C LEU A 208 -16.29 10.98 22.44
N GLY A 209 -15.76 11.65 23.47
CA GLY A 209 -14.94 10.99 24.49
C GLY A 209 -15.75 10.42 25.65
N ASP A 210 -15.37 9.21 26.09
CA ASP A 210 -15.60 8.67 27.43
C ASP A 210 -14.24 8.40 28.07
N GLU A 211 -14.10 8.71 29.38
CA GLU A 211 -12.82 8.62 30.12
C GLU A 211 -12.22 7.20 30.14
N GLU A 212 -13.05 6.15 30.07
CA GLU A 212 -12.59 4.74 30.05
C GLU A 212 -11.80 4.36 28.78
N GLU A 213 -11.93 5.12 27.70
CA GLU A 213 -11.22 4.89 26.43
C GLU A 213 -9.85 5.57 26.36
N GLU A 214 -9.54 6.51 27.27
CA GLU A 214 -8.33 7.35 27.21
C GLU A 214 -7.02 6.56 27.25
N GLU A 215 -6.89 5.51 28.07
CA GLU A 215 -5.66 4.75 28.18
C GLU A 215 -5.33 3.95 26.91
N GLN A 216 -6.34 3.33 26.31
CA GLN A 216 -6.19 2.57 25.08
C GLN A 216 -5.91 3.49 23.89
N LEU A 217 -6.55 4.65 23.86
CA LEU A 217 -6.26 5.70 22.89
C LEU A 217 -4.86 6.23 23.04
N ARG A 218 -4.36 6.35 24.27
CA ARG A 218 -3.00 6.78 24.56
C ARG A 218 -1.99 5.78 24.01
N GLU A 219 -2.13 4.49 24.33
CA GLU A 219 -1.21 3.44 23.84
C GLU A 219 -1.16 3.40 22.31
N HIS A 220 -2.32 3.38 21.66
CA HIS A 220 -2.38 3.39 20.19
C HIS A 220 -1.77 4.66 19.60
N SER A 221 -1.99 5.81 20.24
CA SER A 221 -1.48 7.10 19.82
C SER A 221 0.04 7.20 19.96
N GLU A 222 0.61 6.61 21.02
CA GLU A 222 2.06 6.55 21.23
C GLU A 222 2.77 5.77 20.13
N LYS A 223 2.17 4.69 19.64
CA LYS A 223 2.70 3.92 18.49
C LYS A 223 2.78 4.72 17.20
N GLN A 224 1.99 5.79 17.10
CA GLN A 224 1.96 6.69 15.93
C GLN A 224 2.64 8.05 16.20
N THR A 225 3.26 8.25 17.35
CA THR A 225 3.93 9.51 17.69
C THR A 225 5.43 9.41 17.45
N VAL A 226 5.96 10.24 16.55
CA VAL A 226 7.40 10.36 16.32
C VAL A 226 8.06 11.00 17.53
N LYS A 227 8.89 10.25 18.23
CA LYS A 227 9.70 10.76 19.35
C LYS A 227 10.84 11.56 18.75
N ILE A 228 10.75 12.90 18.82
CA ILE A 228 11.87 13.79 18.46
C ILE A 228 12.82 13.72 19.67
N PRO A 229 14.11 13.35 19.49
CA PRO A 229 15.09 13.47 20.57
C PRO A 229 15.10 14.92 21.07
N PRO A 230 15.19 15.19 22.38
CA PRO A 230 15.41 16.53 22.86
C PRO A 230 16.61 17.09 22.10
N ALA A 231 16.43 18.26 21.45
CA ALA A 231 17.53 18.96 20.80
C ALA A 231 18.68 19.01 21.81
N ALA A 232 19.86 18.49 21.43
CA ALA A 232 21.05 18.67 22.23
C ALA A 232 21.17 20.17 22.50
N ALA A 233 21.04 20.55 23.76
CA ALA A 233 21.27 21.92 24.19
C ALA A 233 22.63 22.33 23.63
N ASP A 234 22.70 23.47 22.99
CA ASP A 234 23.92 24.05 22.47
C ASP A 234 25.10 23.86 23.47
N THR A 235 25.92 22.90 23.17
CA THR A 235 27.23 22.78 23.78
C THR A 235 28.23 22.77 22.65
N ASP A 236 28.85 23.93 22.44
CA ASP A 236 30.14 24.01 21.78
C ASP A 236 31.10 22.93 22.36
N ALA A 237 31.29 21.91 21.59
CA ALA A 237 32.39 20.98 21.79
C ALA A 237 32.88 20.48 20.45
N ALA A 238 33.79 21.24 19.89
CA ALA A 238 34.68 20.80 18.83
C ALA A 238 35.43 19.53 19.26
N GLN A 239 35.59 18.65 18.28
CA GLN A 239 36.60 17.59 18.20
C GLN A 239 36.54 16.43 19.22
N HIS A 240 35.93 15.33 18.75
CA HIS A 240 36.68 14.05 18.75
C HIS A 240 36.04 13.13 17.69
N ASP A 241 36.73 13.06 16.56
CA ASP A 241 36.58 11.99 15.56
C ASP A 241 36.84 10.64 16.25
N LYS A 242 35.79 9.97 16.68
CA LYS A 242 35.80 8.52 16.78
C LYS A 242 34.97 8.02 15.62
N GLU A 243 35.62 7.47 14.60
CA GLU A 243 35.02 6.62 13.60
C GLU A 243 34.09 5.62 14.30
N LYS A 244 32.82 5.98 14.42
CA LYS A 244 31.75 5.00 14.69
C LYS A 244 31.70 4.14 13.43
N VAL A 245 32.27 2.96 13.49
CA VAL A 245 32.05 1.89 12.53
C VAL A 245 30.54 1.81 12.35
N LYS A 246 30.03 2.34 11.24
CA LYS A 246 28.64 2.18 10.88
C LYS A 246 28.42 0.68 10.77
N PRO A 247 27.47 0.08 11.51
CA PRO A 247 27.17 -1.34 11.33
C PRO A 247 26.89 -1.56 9.86
N VAL A 248 27.57 -2.54 9.26
CA VAL A 248 27.29 -2.97 7.89
C VAL A 248 25.88 -3.56 7.92
N VAL A 249 24.89 -2.77 7.51
CA VAL A 249 23.51 -3.24 7.38
C VAL A 249 23.45 -4.00 6.07
N SER A 250 23.09 -5.29 6.10
CA SER A 250 22.84 -6.06 4.88
C SER A 250 21.79 -5.35 4.03
N PRO A 251 21.98 -5.31 2.70
CA PRO A 251 20.99 -4.73 1.80
C PRO A 251 19.65 -5.45 1.97
N ALA A 252 18.57 -4.72 1.81
CA ALA A 252 17.23 -5.28 1.81
C ALA A 252 16.80 -5.56 0.36
N VAL A 253 16.10 -6.67 0.15
CA VAL A 253 15.64 -7.13 -1.15
C VAL A 253 14.15 -7.46 -1.14
N TRP A 254 13.47 -7.17 -2.22
CA TRP A 254 12.12 -7.65 -2.47
C TRP A 254 12.14 -9.09 -2.94
N ALA A 255 11.16 -9.88 -2.47
CA ALA A 255 10.89 -11.20 -3.00
C ALA A 255 9.39 -11.42 -3.14
N SER A 256 9.03 -12.23 -4.14
CA SER A 256 7.66 -12.62 -4.44
C SER A 256 7.45 -14.08 -4.06
N PHE A 257 6.35 -14.36 -3.38
CA PHE A 257 5.90 -15.71 -3.00
C PHE A 257 4.44 -15.89 -3.41
N SER A 258 4.04 -17.13 -3.66
CA SER A 258 2.67 -17.47 -4.02
C SER A 258 2.10 -18.52 -3.08
N PHE A 259 0.86 -18.34 -2.67
CA PHE A 259 0.10 -19.28 -1.87
C PHE A 259 -1.10 -19.75 -2.69
N SER A 260 -1.11 -21.00 -3.10
CA SER A 260 -2.23 -21.58 -3.87
C SER A 260 -3.52 -21.57 -3.06
N GLY A 261 -4.68 -21.58 -3.74
CA GLY A 261 -5.98 -21.70 -3.06
C GLY A 261 -6.07 -22.96 -2.18
N GLN A 262 -5.43 -24.04 -2.60
CA GLN A 262 -5.36 -25.29 -1.82
C GLN A 262 -4.47 -25.13 -0.58
N SER A 263 -3.28 -24.54 -0.72
CA SER A 263 -2.39 -24.26 0.41
C SER A 263 -3.07 -23.34 1.44
N LEU A 264 -3.76 -22.30 0.97
CA LEU A 264 -4.48 -21.36 1.85
C LEU A 264 -5.63 -22.06 2.61
N ALA A 265 -6.38 -22.94 1.96
CA ALA A 265 -7.44 -23.69 2.60
C ALA A 265 -6.88 -24.65 3.66
N ALA A 266 -5.80 -25.36 3.36
CA ALA A 266 -5.15 -26.29 4.29
C ALA A 266 -4.49 -25.55 5.46
N LEU A 267 -3.81 -24.41 5.21
CA LEU A 267 -3.23 -23.57 6.26
C LEU A 267 -4.31 -23.06 7.22
N LYS A 268 -5.45 -22.60 6.68
CA LYS A 268 -6.59 -22.16 7.49
C LYS A 268 -7.20 -23.30 8.29
N ALA A 269 -7.33 -24.50 7.71
CA ALA A 269 -7.82 -25.68 8.44
C ALA A 269 -6.91 -26.03 9.62
N ALA A 270 -5.59 -26.05 9.41
CA ALA A 270 -4.63 -26.27 10.49
C ALA A 270 -4.69 -25.19 11.58
N ALA A 271 -4.86 -23.92 11.21
CA ALA A 271 -5.02 -22.84 12.19
C ALA A 271 -6.30 -22.99 13.02
N LEU A 272 -7.40 -23.46 12.42
CA LEU A 272 -8.68 -23.65 13.12
C LEU A 272 -8.60 -24.69 14.25
N GLU A 273 -7.65 -25.62 14.22
CA GLU A 273 -7.44 -26.61 15.28
C GLU A 273 -7.03 -25.97 16.61
N THR A 274 -6.37 -24.80 16.57
CA THR A 274 -5.89 -24.09 17.75
C THR A 274 -6.53 -22.70 17.91
N ALA A 275 -7.45 -22.33 17.03
CA ALA A 275 -8.09 -21.03 17.07
C ALA A 275 -9.00 -20.85 18.29
N THR A 276 -8.94 -19.68 18.91
CA THR A 276 -9.84 -19.25 19.98
C THR A 276 -11.08 -18.53 19.44
N SER A 277 -11.07 -18.15 18.15
CA SER A 277 -12.21 -17.61 17.42
C SER A 277 -12.58 -18.55 16.26
N LYS A 278 -13.90 -18.82 16.12
CA LYS A 278 -14.43 -19.64 15.01
C LYS A 278 -14.42 -18.90 13.67
N ASN A 279 -14.23 -17.58 13.67
CA ASN A 279 -14.43 -16.71 12.52
C ASN A 279 -13.11 -16.15 11.92
N ILE A 280 -11.97 -16.86 12.11
CA ILE A 280 -10.72 -16.43 11.45
C ILE A 280 -10.86 -16.50 9.93
N SER A 281 -10.37 -15.48 9.23
CA SER A 281 -10.35 -15.45 7.77
C SER A 281 -9.05 -16.05 7.21
N THR A 282 -9.03 -16.31 5.91
CA THR A 282 -7.79 -16.69 5.20
C THR A 282 -6.72 -15.60 5.34
N ASP A 283 -7.13 -14.32 5.32
CA ASP A 283 -6.22 -13.18 5.47
C ASP A 283 -5.60 -13.12 6.86
N ASP A 284 -6.38 -13.34 7.93
CA ASP A 284 -5.86 -13.39 9.30
C ASP A 284 -4.86 -14.54 9.47
N THR A 285 -5.20 -15.71 8.95
CA THR A 285 -4.34 -16.91 9.02
C THR A 285 -3.04 -16.71 8.26
N LEU A 286 -3.12 -16.22 7.01
CA LEU A 286 -1.95 -15.98 6.18
C LEU A 286 -1.05 -14.90 6.78
N THR A 287 -1.64 -13.81 7.27
CA THR A 287 -0.88 -12.73 7.92
C THR A 287 -0.19 -13.22 9.20
N ALA A 288 -0.87 -14.03 10.03
CA ALA A 288 -0.28 -14.64 11.21
C ALA A 288 0.91 -15.56 10.84
N PHE A 289 0.72 -16.42 9.83
CA PHE A 289 1.75 -17.33 9.34
C PHE A 289 2.99 -16.56 8.83
N ILE A 290 2.79 -15.50 8.04
CA ILE A 290 3.87 -14.64 7.54
C ILE A 290 4.63 -14.01 8.71
N PHE A 291 3.91 -13.45 9.68
CA PHE A 291 4.53 -12.81 10.84
C PHE A 291 5.38 -13.78 11.65
N GLN A 292 4.86 -14.99 11.95
CA GLN A 292 5.62 -16.02 12.65
C GLN A 292 6.85 -16.49 11.86
N SER A 293 6.69 -16.74 10.57
CA SER A 293 7.78 -17.27 9.73
C SER A 293 8.92 -16.26 9.58
N ILE A 294 8.61 -14.99 9.34
CA ILE A 294 9.63 -13.93 9.26
C ILE A 294 10.30 -13.72 10.62
N THR A 295 9.53 -13.72 11.72
CA THR A 295 10.10 -13.59 13.07
C THR A 295 11.04 -14.76 13.38
N ARG A 296 10.67 -16.00 13.00
CA ARG A 296 11.50 -17.19 13.12
C ARG A 296 12.79 -17.06 12.29
N ALA A 297 12.70 -16.63 11.04
CA ALA A 297 13.86 -16.42 10.18
C ALA A 297 14.86 -15.40 10.76
N ARG A 298 14.35 -14.36 11.42
CA ARG A 298 15.13 -13.30 12.06
C ARG A 298 15.70 -13.69 13.45
N SER A 299 15.21 -14.77 14.05
CA SER A 299 15.50 -15.12 15.46
C SER A 299 16.99 -15.24 15.75
N SER A 300 17.73 -15.97 14.92
CA SER A 300 19.18 -16.16 15.13
C SER A 300 19.93 -14.84 15.15
N ARG A 301 19.64 -13.95 14.20
CA ARG A 301 20.27 -12.63 14.11
C ARG A 301 19.88 -11.73 15.27
N LEU A 302 18.63 -11.75 15.68
CA LEU A 302 18.11 -10.91 16.76
C LEU A 302 18.69 -11.33 18.13
N ILE A 303 18.93 -12.63 18.32
CA ILE A 303 19.54 -13.17 19.54
C ILE A 303 21.04 -12.89 19.60
N GLN A 304 21.75 -13.01 18.46
CA GLN A 304 23.21 -12.83 18.42
C GLN A 304 23.65 -11.37 18.59
N ASN A 305 22.90 -10.42 18.07
CA ASN A 305 23.30 -9.01 18.02
C ASN A 305 22.93 -8.18 19.26
N GLN A 306 22.27 -8.76 20.23
CA GLN A 306 21.93 -8.08 21.49
C GLN A 306 22.14 -9.04 22.64
N ASN A 307 22.58 -8.49 23.78
CA ASN A 307 22.39 -9.19 25.05
C ASN A 307 20.87 -9.48 25.12
N PRO A 308 20.43 -10.73 24.91
CA PRO A 308 19.00 -10.97 24.65
C PRO A 308 18.23 -10.61 25.90
N SER A 309 17.59 -9.46 25.90
CA SER A 309 16.49 -9.27 26.84
C SER A 309 15.38 -10.22 26.36
N PRO A 310 14.87 -11.10 27.23
CA PRO A 310 13.69 -11.93 26.93
C PRO A 310 12.49 -11.10 26.46
N THR A 311 12.57 -9.80 26.60
CA THR A 311 11.54 -8.78 26.27
C THR A 311 11.73 -8.13 24.90
N THR A 312 12.59 -8.63 24.00
CA THR A 312 12.65 -8.10 22.62
C THR A 312 11.28 -8.30 21.96
N SER A 313 10.55 -7.20 21.82
CA SER A 313 9.22 -7.20 21.19
C SER A 313 9.35 -7.13 19.67
N CYS A 314 8.57 -7.97 18.96
CA CYS A 314 8.35 -7.90 17.53
C CYS A 314 6.92 -7.38 17.27
N THR A 315 6.79 -6.44 16.36
CA THR A 315 5.50 -5.82 16.05
C THR A 315 5.08 -6.09 14.62
N LEU A 316 3.85 -6.55 14.47
CA LEU A 316 3.13 -6.58 13.20
C LEU A 316 2.23 -5.34 13.12
N GLY A 317 2.45 -4.46 12.12
CA GLY A 317 1.54 -3.40 11.74
C GLY A 317 0.66 -3.83 10.57
N ARG A 318 -0.66 -3.68 10.67
CA ARG A 318 -1.63 -3.96 9.58
C ARG A 318 -2.35 -2.68 9.19
N ALA A 319 -2.34 -2.35 7.90
CA ALA A 319 -3.19 -1.29 7.36
C ALA A 319 -4.62 -1.82 7.20
N VAL A 320 -5.59 -1.09 7.74
CA VAL A 320 -7.00 -1.49 7.73
C VAL A 320 -7.86 -0.35 7.18
N ASP A 321 -8.78 -0.67 6.25
CA ASP A 321 -9.80 0.26 5.77
C ASP A 321 -10.78 0.59 6.91
N ALA A 322 -10.87 1.88 7.25
CA ALA A 322 -11.70 2.36 8.34
C ALA A 322 -13.14 2.70 7.92
N ARG A 323 -13.48 2.68 6.62
CA ARG A 323 -14.81 3.14 6.13
C ARG A 323 -15.97 2.48 6.86
N ARG A 324 -15.98 1.15 6.93
CA ARG A 324 -17.08 0.40 7.58
C ARG A 324 -17.22 0.69 9.06
N TYR A 325 -16.11 0.99 9.76
CA TYR A 325 -16.12 1.27 11.21
C TYR A 325 -16.52 2.72 11.52
N LEU A 326 -16.55 3.57 10.50
CA LEU A 326 -16.96 4.97 10.57
C LEU A 326 -18.34 5.20 9.92
N ASN A 327 -19.01 4.13 9.44
CA ASN A 327 -20.24 4.20 8.66
C ASN A 327 -20.12 5.09 7.41
N ILE A 328 -18.94 5.09 6.77
CA ILE A 328 -18.69 5.79 5.51
C ILE A 328 -18.86 4.76 4.38
N PRO A 329 -19.55 5.13 3.28
CA PRO A 329 -19.75 4.23 2.16
C PRO A 329 -18.42 3.67 1.62
N ALA A 330 -18.40 2.37 1.28
CA ALA A 330 -17.23 1.72 0.68
C ALA A 330 -16.79 2.36 -0.65
N THR A 331 -17.70 3.05 -1.32
CA THR A 331 -17.47 3.78 -2.58
C THR A 331 -16.83 5.17 -2.38
N TYR A 332 -16.56 5.60 -1.15
CA TYR A 332 -15.85 6.86 -0.90
C TYR A 332 -14.39 6.77 -1.37
N PRO A 333 -13.93 7.62 -2.31
CA PRO A 333 -12.62 7.48 -2.94
C PRO A 333 -11.47 8.19 -2.20
N GLY A 334 -11.68 8.64 -0.96
CA GLY A 334 -10.65 9.34 -0.18
C GLY A 334 -9.69 8.41 0.54
N LEU A 335 -8.88 8.97 1.43
CA LEU A 335 -7.92 8.26 2.26
C LEU A 335 -8.52 7.99 3.65
N LEU A 336 -8.92 6.75 3.90
CA LEU A 336 -9.55 6.32 5.15
C LEU A 336 -8.96 5.00 5.68
N ASN A 337 -7.66 4.88 5.71
CA ASN A 337 -7.00 3.75 6.37
C ASN A 337 -6.37 4.16 7.70
N ASN A 338 -6.29 3.21 8.62
CA ASN A 338 -5.51 3.33 9.84
C ASN A 338 -4.76 2.03 10.12
N MET A 339 -3.85 2.06 11.09
CA MET A 339 -3.05 0.90 11.45
C MET A 339 -3.60 0.26 12.72
N VAL A 340 -3.47 -1.07 12.79
CA VAL A 340 -3.50 -1.84 14.03
C VAL A 340 -2.16 -2.49 14.25
N TYR A 341 -1.77 -2.65 15.52
CA TYR A 341 -0.46 -3.13 15.92
C TYR A 341 -0.60 -4.31 16.87
N HIS A 342 0.09 -5.40 16.54
CA HIS A 342 0.21 -6.58 17.39
C HIS A 342 1.65 -6.72 17.83
N SER A 343 1.91 -6.71 19.12
CA SER A 343 3.26 -6.77 19.65
C SER A 343 3.37 -7.93 20.65
N HIS A 344 4.30 -8.84 20.39
CA HIS A 344 4.63 -9.97 21.25
C HIS A 344 6.14 -10.05 21.40
N SER A 345 6.62 -10.73 22.44
CA SER A 345 8.03 -11.07 22.49
C SER A 345 8.41 -11.98 21.31
N LEU A 346 9.70 -11.99 20.95
CA LEU A 346 10.21 -12.88 19.90
C LEU A 346 9.81 -14.33 20.16
N GLN A 347 9.98 -14.81 21.41
CA GLN A 347 9.66 -16.18 21.77
C GLN A 347 8.16 -16.47 21.68
N GLU A 348 7.31 -15.60 22.19
CA GLU A 348 5.86 -15.75 22.08
C GLU A 348 5.41 -15.80 20.62
N THR A 349 5.91 -14.87 19.78
CA THR A 349 5.53 -14.84 18.36
C THR A 349 5.85 -16.16 17.66
N VAL A 350 7.02 -16.75 17.94
CA VAL A 350 7.46 -17.98 17.26
C VAL A 350 6.76 -19.21 17.83
N SER A 351 6.48 -19.27 19.15
CA SER A 351 5.92 -20.46 19.81
C SER A 351 4.40 -20.47 19.92
N MET A 352 3.74 -19.34 19.72
CA MET A 352 2.27 -19.23 19.80
C MET A 352 1.62 -20.12 18.75
N PRO A 353 0.57 -20.92 19.08
CA PRO A 353 -0.19 -21.66 18.06
C PRO A 353 -0.76 -20.71 17.00
N LEU A 354 -0.64 -21.07 15.72
CA LEU A 354 -1.05 -20.23 14.59
C LEU A 354 -2.50 -19.75 14.70
N GLY A 355 -3.41 -20.63 15.13
CA GLY A 355 -4.83 -20.27 15.28
C GLY A 355 -5.09 -19.27 16.40
N VAL A 356 -4.29 -19.29 17.47
CA VAL A 356 -4.37 -18.30 18.56
C VAL A 356 -3.98 -16.93 18.01
N LEU A 357 -2.82 -16.82 17.34
CA LEU A 357 -2.38 -15.56 16.74
C LEU A 357 -3.37 -15.05 15.70
N ALA A 358 -3.86 -15.92 14.80
CA ALA A 358 -4.87 -15.55 13.81
C ALA A 358 -6.18 -15.04 14.45
N SER A 359 -6.56 -15.61 15.63
CA SER A 359 -7.74 -15.16 16.38
C SER A 359 -7.53 -13.77 17.00
N GLU A 360 -6.34 -13.48 17.49
CA GLU A 360 -6.00 -12.13 17.96
C GLU A 360 -6.07 -11.11 16.82
N LEU A 361 -5.48 -11.44 15.64
CA LEU A 361 -5.56 -10.59 14.46
C LEU A 361 -7.01 -10.35 14.02
N ARG A 362 -7.88 -11.37 14.14
CA ARG A 362 -9.31 -11.27 13.82
C ARG A 362 -10.02 -10.30 14.75
N ARG A 363 -9.78 -10.39 16.06
CA ARG A 363 -10.43 -9.55 17.06
C ARG A 363 -10.27 -8.06 16.79
N GLU A 364 -9.09 -7.65 16.30
CA GLU A 364 -8.83 -6.25 15.99
C GLU A 364 -9.59 -5.72 14.77
N VAL A 365 -10.02 -6.59 13.88
CA VAL A 365 -10.73 -6.22 12.64
C VAL A 365 -12.15 -6.76 12.56
N ASP A 366 -12.65 -7.47 13.59
CA ASP A 366 -14.04 -7.89 13.67
C ASP A 366 -14.94 -6.68 13.93
N PRO A 367 -16.00 -6.46 13.14
CA PRO A 367 -16.86 -5.28 13.30
C PRO A 367 -17.49 -5.14 14.71
N THR A 368 -17.62 -6.24 15.44
CA THR A 368 -18.25 -6.24 16.77
C THR A 368 -17.27 -5.91 17.92
N THR A 369 -15.97 -6.11 17.69
CA THR A 369 -14.95 -5.91 18.74
C THR A 369 -13.89 -4.88 18.37
N SER A 370 -13.80 -4.51 17.09
CA SER A 370 -12.77 -3.63 16.57
C SER A 370 -12.93 -2.19 17.08
N ARG A 371 -11.82 -1.60 17.45
CA ARG A 371 -11.73 -0.18 17.85
C ARG A 371 -11.18 0.72 16.76
N ILE A 372 -11.05 0.24 15.51
CA ILE A 372 -10.51 1.03 14.39
C ILE A 372 -11.28 2.33 14.17
N GLY A 373 -12.61 2.31 14.31
CA GLY A 373 -13.42 3.53 14.21
C GLY A 373 -13.03 4.58 15.25
N LEU A 374 -12.85 4.16 16.49
CA LEU A 374 -12.40 5.01 17.60
C LEU A 374 -10.98 5.52 17.36
N TYR A 375 -10.03 4.63 17.05
CA TYR A 375 -8.65 4.99 16.77
C TYR A 375 -8.52 5.97 15.59
N THR A 376 -9.38 5.84 14.59
CA THR A 376 -9.35 6.71 13.41
C THR A 376 -9.90 8.10 13.73
N ARG A 377 -10.96 8.20 14.56
CA ARG A 377 -11.46 9.48 15.05
C ARG A 377 -10.42 10.18 15.93
N ALA A 378 -9.77 9.43 16.84
CA ALA A 378 -8.69 9.96 17.67
C ALA A 378 -7.49 10.45 16.84
N LEU A 379 -7.09 9.68 15.82
CA LEU A 379 -6.06 10.10 14.88
C LEU A 379 -6.44 11.40 14.16
N ALA A 380 -7.69 11.51 13.67
CA ALA A 380 -8.19 12.70 13.00
C ALA A 380 -8.20 13.92 13.96
N ALA A 381 -8.66 13.75 15.19
CA ALA A 381 -8.66 14.81 16.20
C ALA A 381 -7.24 15.30 16.50
N ARG A 382 -6.28 14.38 16.69
CA ARG A 382 -4.86 14.71 16.89
C ARG A 382 -4.27 15.45 15.70
N LEU A 383 -4.57 15.03 14.47
CA LEU A 383 -4.08 15.68 13.25
C LEU A 383 -4.68 17.09 13.06
N ARG A 384 -5.93 17.31 13.45
CA ARG A 384 -6.54 18.66 13.45
C ARG A 384 -5.84 19.59 14.42
N GLN A 385 -5.40 19.10 15.57
CA GLN A 385 -4.73 19.89 16.62
C GLN A 385 -3.22 20.01 16.40
N ALA A 386 -2.58 19.07 15.71
CA ALA A 386 -1.13 19.08 15.52
C ALA A 386 -0.67 20.16 14.54
N PRO A 387 0.16 21.13 14.96
CA PRO A 387 0.78 22.06 14.03
C PRO A 387 1.68 21.34 13.02
N ASN A 388 2.51 20.41 13.51
CA ASN A 388 3.34 19.57 12.66
C ASN A 388 2.72 18.17 12.50
N LYS A 389 2.01 17.97 11.39
CA LYS A 389 1.39 16.68 11.08
C LYS A 389 2.40 15.57 10.74
N GLY A 390 3.66 15.93 10.43
CA GLY A 390 4.75 15.00 10.26
C GLY A 390 5.20 14.31 11.55
N SER A 391 4.80 14.83 12.72
CA SER A 391 5.04 14.18 14.03
C SER A 391 4.13 12.98 14.28
N ILE A 392 3.16 12.71 13.41
CA ILE A 392 2.21 11.60 13.52
C ILE A 392 2.39 10.67 12.32
N SER A 393 2.99 9.51 12.55
CA SER A 393 3.32 8.53 11.50
C SER A 393 2.89 7.12 11.89
N PRO A 394 2.33 6.32 10.99
CA PRO A 394 1.99 4.93 11.26
C PRO A 394 3.23 4.05 11.54
N ALA A 395 4.41 4.51 11.17
CA ALA A 395 5.68 3.84 11.39
C ALA A 395 6.54 4.50 12.47
N ALA A 396 5.96 5.35 13.34
CA ALA A 396 6.72 6.15 14.31
C ALA A 396 7.58 5.34 15.28
N THR A 397 7.08 4.17 15.69
CA THR A 397 7.80 3.26 16.62
C THR A 397 8.32 2.00 15.92
N PHE A 398 8.16 1.92 14.61
CA PHE A 398 8.52 0.75 13.83
C PHE A 398 10.04 0.61 13.69
N ASN A 399 10.55 -0.58 14.03
CA ASN A 399 11.95 -0.94 13.83
C ASN A 399 12.04 -1.99 12.71
N PRO A 400 12.43 -1.61 11.48
CA PRO A 400 12.40 -2.50 10.31
C PRO A 400 13.26 -3.77 10.50
N SER A 401 14.25 -3.75 11.40
CA SER A 401 15.12 -4.92 11.62
C SER A 401 14.39 -6.08 12.33
N ARG A 402 13.24 -5.84 12.96
CA ARG A 402 12.49 -6.85 13.72
C ARG A 402 10.99 -6.81 13.48
N ASP A 403 10.44 -5.63 13.17
CA ASP A 403 9.01 -5.44 12.94
C ASP A 403 8.64 -5.61 11.46
N ILE A 404 7.39 -5.88 11.18
CA ILE A 404 6.86 -5.93 9.80
C ILE A 404 5.56 -5.13 9.68
N MET A 405 5.37 -4.50 8.53
CA MET A 405 4.13 -3.83 8.16
C MET A 405 3.54 -4.53 6.94
N ILE A 406 2.29 -4.95 7.04
CA ILE A 406 1.57 -5.62 5.95
C ILE A 406 0.36 -4.79 5.54
N SER A 407 0.27 -4.52 4.23
CA SER A 407 -0.93 -4.02 3.58
C SER A 407 -1.57 -5.15 2.77
N SER A 408 -2.73 -5.64 3.20
CA SER A 408 -3.43 -6.69 2.47
C SER A 408 -4.36 -6.09 1.41
N TRP A 409 -4.13 -6.46 0.16
CA TRP A 409 -4.97 -6.17 -1.00
C TRP A 409 -5.77 -7.40 -1.43
N ALA A 410 -5.64 -8.52 -0.72
CA ALA A 410 -6.26 -9.79 -1.10
C ALA A 410 -7.78 -9.70 -1.27
N GLY A 411 -8.46 -8.90 -0.44
CA GLY A 411 -9.89 -8.69 -0.51
C GLY A 411 -10.38 -7.95 -1.77
N THR A 412 -9.48 -7.31 -2.52
CA THR A 412 -9.83 -6.52 -3.72
C THR A 412 -9.81 -7.34 -5.03
N GLY A 413 -9.53 -8.65 -4.93
CA GLY A 413 -9.35 -9.50 -6.11
C GLY A 413 -10.54 -9.47 -7.07
N GLY A 414 -11.78 -9.54 -6.55
CA GLY A 414 -12.98 -9.49 -7.39
C GLY A 414 -13.07 -8.21 -8.21
N ASP A 415 -12.77 -7.06 -7.60
CA ASP A 415 -12.74 -5.77 -8.30
C ASP A 415 -11.61 -5.73 -9.34
N CYS A 416 -10.38 -6.08 -8.93
CA CYS A 416 -9.21 -5.99 -9.80
C CYS A 416 -9.33 -6.89 -11.04
N TYR A 417 -9.74 -8.15 -10.86
CA TYR A 417 -9.86 -9.10 -11.97
C TYR A 417 -11.18 -9.01 -12.72
N GLY A 418 -12.09 -8.10 -12.34
CA GLY A 418 -13.32 -7.83 -13.05
C GLY A 418 -13.24 -6.65 -14.03
N MET A 419 -12.21 -5.80 -13.95
CA MET A 419 -12.06 -4.61 -14.79
C MET A 419 -11.35 -4.94 -16.11
N ASP A 420 -12.02 -4.70 -17.24
CA ASP A 420 -11.47 -4.86 -18.60
C ASP A 420 -11.24 -3.52 -19.31
N PHE A 421 -11.75 -2.43 -18.75
CA PHE A 421 -11.67 -1.06 -19.26
C PHE A 421 -12.16 -0.90 -20.72
N GLY A 422 -12.97 -1.79 -21.21
CA GLY A 422 -13.48 -1.74 -22.59
C GLY A 422 -12.42 -1.77 -23.69
N MET A 423 -11.19 -2.21 -23.35
CA MET A 423 -10.02 -2.19 -24.25
C MET A 423 -10.05 -3.32 -25.30
N GLY A 424 -11.01 -4.23 -25.24
CA GLY A 424 -11.06 -5.40 -26.12
C GLY A 424 -10.00 -6.48 -25.80
N LEU A 425 -9.37 -6.41 -24.64
CA LEU A 425 -8.33 -7.33 -24.18
C LEU A 425 -8.87 -8.40 -23.22
N GLY A 426 -10.14 -8.29 -22.81
CA GLY A 426 -10.72 -9.08 -21.72
C GLY A 426 -10.18 -8.62 -20.35
N VAL A 427 -10.32 -9.50 -19.35
CA VAL A 427 -9.86 -9.21 -17.98
C VAL A 427 -8.35 -9.45 -17.83
N PRO A 428 -7.69 -8.82 -16.85
CA PRO A 428 -6.26 -9.00 -16.64
C PRO A 428 -5.93 -10.44 -16.23
N VAL A 429 -4.83 -10.96 -16.75
CA VAL A 429 -4.29 -12.29 -16.37
C VAL A 429 -3.47 -12.24 -15.08
N ALA A 430 -3.02 -11.06 -14.68
CA ALA A 430 -2.38 -10.81 -13.39
C ALA A 430 -2.53 -9.35 -13.00
N VAL A 431 -2.65 -9.09 -11.69
CA VAL A 431 -2.59 -7.76 -11.10
C VAL A 431 -1.44 -7.75 -10.10
N ARG A 432 -0.49 -6.86 -10.28
CA ARG A 432 0.76 -6.84 -9.52
C ARG A 432 1.10 -5.42 -9.06
N ARG A 433 1.96 -5.33 -8.06
CA ARG A 433 2.63 -4.11 -7.68
C ARG A 433 4.00 -4.06 -8.37
N PRO A 434 4.38 -2.96 -9.05
CA PRO A 434 5.73 -2.77 -9.55
C PRO A 434 6.78 -2.75 -8.44
N VAL A 435 8.00 -3.22 -8.74
CA VAL A 435 9.13 -3.14 -7.80
C VAL A 435 9.59 -1.70 -7.66
N PHE A 436 9.89 -1.32 -6.43
CA PHE A 436 10.38 0.01 -6.07
C PHE A 436 11.54 -0.10 -5.07
N VAL A 437 12.07 1.04 -4.63
CA VAL A 437 13.18 1.06 -3.67
C VAL A 437 12.90 0.16 -2.47
N PRO A 438 13.85 -0.66 -2.02
CA PRO A 438 13.68 -1.56 -0.89
C PRO A 438 13.33 -0.82 0.40
N ILE A 439 12.30 -1.30 1.10
CA ILE A 439 11.91 -0.84 2.45
C ILE A 439 11.82 -2.07 3.34
N GLU A 440 12.84 -2.30 4.16
CA GLU A 440 12.91 -3.47 5.05
C GLU A 440 11.67 -3.55 5.95
N GLY A 441 11.09 -4.74 6.04
CA GLY A 441 9.93 -5.04 6.87
C GLY A 441 8.57 -4.68 6.24
N LEU A 442 8.54 -4.13 5.01
CA LEU A 442 7.29 -3.81 4.31
C LEU A 442 6.85 -4.96 3.42
N GLY A 443 5.55 -5.32 3.50
CA GLY A 443 4.95 -6.37 2.69
C GLY A 443 3.55 -6.04 2.20
N TYR A 444 3.16 -6.70 1.09
CA TYR A 444 1.83 -6.60 0.50
C TYR A 444 1.29 -7.99 0.18
N LEU A 445 0.07 -8.28 0.62
CA LEU A 445 -0.73 -9.36 0.05
C LEU A 445 -1.41 -8.83 -1.21
N LEU A 446 -1.14 -9.43 -2.34
CA LEU A 446 -1.67 -8.99 -3.64
C LEU A 446 -3.14 -9.36 -3.80
N PRO A 447 -3.89 -8.73 -4.72
CA PRO A 447 -5.27 -9.06 -5.01
C PRO A 447 -5.42 -10.57 -5.28
N LYS A 448 -6.36 -11.21 -4.59
CA LYS A 448 -6.62 -12.65 -4.74
C LYS A 448 -7.01 -12.96 -6.17
N HIS A 449 -6.24 -13.81 -6.81
CA HIS A 449 -6.49 -14.28 -8.17
C HIS A 449 -7.76 -15.14 -8.23
N PRO A 450 -8.53 -15.17 -9.35
CA PRO A 450 -9.74 -15.97 -9.51
C PRO A 450 -9.56 -17.48 -9.27
N ASN A 451 -8.33 -18.02 -9.45
CA ASN A 451 -8.01 -19.41 -9.10
C ASN A 451 -7.82 -19.66 -7.60
N GLY A 452 -8.01 -18.62 -6.77
CA GLY A 452 -7.86 -18.69 -5.31
C GLY A 452 -6.48 -18.36 -4.76
N GLU A 453 -5.48 -18.16 -5.62
CA GLU A 453 -4.10 -17.81 -5.22
C GLU A 453 -4.02 -16.40 -4.61
N ILE A 454 -3.18 -16.25 -3.58
CA ILE A 454 -2.76 -14.95 -3.03
C ILE A 454 -1.25 -14.84 -3.13
N GLY A 455 -0.77 -13.81 -3.81
CA GLY A 455 0.65 -13.46 -3.85
C GLY A 455 1.06 -12.64 -2.61
N LEU A 456 2.27 -12.86 -2.14
CA LEU A 456 2.95 -12.01 -1.17
C LEU A 456 4.17 -11.39 -1.82
N VAL A 457 4.35 -10.08 -1.67
CA VAL A 457 5.62 -9.41 -1.91
C VAL A 457 6.11 -8.82 -0.60
N ILE A 458 7.36 -9.11 -0.23
CA ILE A 458 7.94 -8.72 1.07
C ILE A 458 9.39 -8.29 0.89
N CYS A 459 9.79 -7.24 1.58
CA CYS A 459 11.16 -6.74 1.60
C CYS A 459 11.83 -7.10 2.93
N LEU A 460 12.89 -7.89 2.87
CA LEU A 460 13.69 -8.29 4.02
C LEU A 460 15.17 -8.08 3.70
N ARG A 461 16.02 -8.07 4.73
CA ARG A 461 17.47 -8.20 4.53
C ARG A 461 17.76 -9.48 3.78
N GLU A 462 18.80 -9.47 2.95
CA GLU A 462 19.22 -10.66 2.20
C GLU A 462 19.44 -11.87 3.10
N GLU A 463 20.11 -11.70 4.23
CA GLU A 463 20.34 -12.78 5.20
C GLU A 463 19.04 -13.39 5.75
N ASP A 464 18.06 -12.56 6.14
CA ASP A 464 16.76 -13.01 6.64
C ASP A 464 15.94 -13.68 5.53
N MET A 465 16.04 -13.15 4.31
CA MET A 465 15.36 -13.68 3.12
C MET A 465 15.85 -15.09 2.77
N GLU A 466 17.16 -15.33 2.82
CA GLU A 466 17.74 -16.64 2.55
C GLU A 466 17.33 -17.66 3.62
N VAL A 467 17.30 -17.27 4.90
CA VAL A 467 16.80 -18.12 5.96
C VAL A 467 15.32 -18.46 5.75
N LEU A 468 14.49 -17.47 5.41
CA LEU A 468 13.06 -17.67 5.13
C LEU A 468 12.83 -18.64 3.97
N LYS A 469 13.54 -18.47 2.85
CA LYS A 469 13.47 -19.36 1.68
C LYS A 469 13.95 -20.78 2.01
N GLY A 470 14.86 -20.92 2.98
CA GLY A 470 15.37 -22.20 3.46
C GLY A 470 14.43 -22.92 4.45
N ASP A 471 13.48 -22.21 5.07
CA ASP A 471 12.58 -22.76 6.09
C ASP A 471 11.61 -23.79 5.48
N GLU A 472 11.61 -25.02 6.04
CA GLU A 472 10.77 -26.12 5.53
C GLU A 472 9.28 -25.85 5.69
N GLU A 473 8.88 -25.25 6.82
CA GLU A 473 7.49 -24.90 7.07
C GLU A 473 7.01 -23.81 6.11
N TRP A 474 7.88 -22.83 5.77
CA TRP A 474 7.60 -21.84 4.74
C TRP A 474 7.38 -22.49 3.37
N ARG A 475 8.31 -23.35 2.94
CA ARG A 475 8.25 -24.04 1.65
C ARG A 475 7.06 -24.99 1.49
N LYS A 476 6.55 -25.55 2.60
CA LYS A 476 5.37 -26.39 2.59
C LYS A 476 4.12 -25.68 2.05
N TRP A 477 4.01 -24.37 2.28
CA TRP A 477 2.82 -23.58 1.94
C TRP A 477 3.01 -22.65 0.75
N THR A 478 4.25 -22.35 0.36
CA THR A 478 4.59 -21.49 -0.77
C THR A 478 4.93 -22.29 -2.02
N GLY A 479 4.62 -21.70 -3.20
CA GLY A 479 5.01 -22.24 -4.51
C GLY A 479 6.21 -21.52 -5.07
#